data_7c8a8b5a823b300232d02a2e5cd5144c
#
_entry.id   7c8a8b5a823b300232d02a2e5cd5144c
#
_cell.length_a   1.000
_cell.length_b   1.000
_cell.length_c   1.000
_cell.angle_alpha   90.00
_cell.angle_beta   90.00
_cell.angle_gamma   90.00
#
_symmetry.space_group_name_H-M   'P 1'
#
loop_
_entity.id
_entity.type
_entity.pdbx_description
1 polymer ?
#
loop_
_entity_poly.entity_id
_entity_poly.type
_entity_poly.pdbx_seq_one_letter_code
_entity_poly.pdbx_strand_id
1 'polypeptide(L)'
;QKISMARPKKSEVPDIADRVHLTAGAIERLACPPGKPQAFMRDTEAPGLRVRVTAAGAKSFVYEAKLNRQTIRRTIGDVKVWSIEQARTEARHLAVTLDKGHDPRELQRQQRAAQAAAKAAAAVQAVTVGEVWAVYLEARRPHWGDRHYADHVALAKAGGEHAKRGTRGRGVTIAGPLHPLLALPLRGLTAPVIEAWAA
;
A
#
# COMPACT_ATOMS: atom_id res chain seq x y z
N GLN A 1 -33.66 -2.16 -62.24
CA GLN A 1 -34.21 -2.13 -60.86
C GLN A 1 -33.04 -2.09 -59.86
N LYS A 2 -32.82 -0.92 -59.22
CA LYS A 2 -31.83 -0.76 -58.13
C LYS A 2 -32.51 -1.19 -56.82
N ILE A 3 -32.08 -2.32 -56.29
CA ILE A 3 -32.49 -2.77 -54.94
C ILE A 3 -31.73 -1.87 -53.95
N SER A 4 -32.49 -0.96 -53.33
CA SER A 4 -32.00 -0.15 -52.19
C SER A 4 -31.90 -1.06 -50.99
N MET A 5 -30.64 -1.44 -50.60
CA MET A 5 -30.42 -2.09 -49.32
C MET A 5 -30.59 -1.07 -48.20
N ALA A 6 -31.74 -1.13 -47.54
CA ALA A 6 -31.99 -0.36 -46.33
C ALA A 6 -30.97 -0.74 -45.27
N ARG A 7 -30.24 0.27 -44.78
CA ARG A 7 -29.30 0.13 -43.63
C ARG A 7 -30.05 -0.45 -42.43
N PRO A 8 -29.57 -1.52 -41.79
CA PRO A 8 -30.27 -2.06 -40.64
C PRO A 8 -30.40 -0.98 -39.58
N LYS A 9 -31.62 -0.78 -39.06
CA LYS A 9 -31.90 0.10 -37.93
C LYS A 9 -30.99 -0.32 -36.76
N LYS A 10 -30.15 0.60 -36.31
CA LYS A 10 -29.35 0.47 -35.09
C LYS A 10 -30.32 0.10 -33.97
N SER A 11 -30.18 -1.12 -33.41
CA SER A 11 -31.02 -1.60 -32.32
C SER A 11 -31.02 -0.55 -31.19
N GLU A 12 -32.20 -0.24 -30.68
CA GLU A 12 -32.48 0.65 -29.56
C GLU A 12 -31.96 0.03 -28.23
N VAL A 13 -30.67 -0.22 -28.18
CA VAL A 13 -29.98 -0.29 -26.89
C VAL A 13 -29.71 1.17 -26.53
N PRO A 14 -30.21 1.68 -25.39
CA PRO A 14 -29.95 3.07 -24.99
C PRO A 14 -28.46 3.34 -25.17
N ASP A 15 -28.16 4.36 -25.97
CA ASP A 15 -26.77 4.73 -26.22
C ASP A 15 -26.23 5.23 -24.88
N ILE A 16 -25.44 4.38 -24.18
CA ILE A 16 -24.79 4.65 -22.90
C ILE A 16 -23.85 5.88 -23.03
N ALA A 17 -23.83 6.51 -24.20
CA ALA A 17 -23.12 7.75 -24.48
C ALA A 17 -23.85 8.99 -23.93
N ASP A 18 -25.14 8.90 -23.59
CA ASP A 18 -25.89 10.05 -23.09
C ASP A 18 -25.49 10.39 -21.66
N ARG A 19 -25.37 11.70 -21.42
CA ARG A 19 -25.17 12.21 -20.08
C ARG A 19 -26.49 12.08 -19.31
N VAL A 20 -26.44 11.50 -18.13
CA VAL A 20 -27.60 11.25 -17.27
C VAL A 20 -27.34 11.88 -15.92
N HIS A 21 -28.35 12.52 -15.34
CA HIS A 21 -28.27 12.90 -13.94
C HIS A 21 -28.18 11.63 -13.08
N LEU A 22 -27.02 11.41 -12.44
CA LEU A 22 -26.79 10.23 -11.63
C LEU A 22 -27.70 10.23 -10.41
N THR A 23 -28.49 9.18 -10.28
CA THR A 23 -29.31 8.87 -9.11
C THR A 23 -29.02 7.44 -8.66
N ALA A 24 -29.30 7.13 -7.40
CA ALA A 24 -29.12 5.76 -6.88
C ALA A 24 -29.89 4.73 -7.74
N GLY A 25 -31.15 5.04 -8.09
CA GLY A 25 -31.95 4.15 -8.93
C GLY A 25 -31.42 4.01 -10.37
N ALA A 26 -30.81 5.05 -10.96
CA ALA A 26 -30.18 4.95 -12.27
C ALA A 26 -28.92 4.05 -12.20
N ILE A 27 -28.13 4.19 -11.15
CA ILE A 27 -26.94 3.35 -10.90
C ILE A 27 -27.37 1.89 -10.66
N GLU A 28 -28.43 1.66 -9.91
CA GLU A 28 -28.93 0.31 -9.63
C GLU A 28 -29.37 -0.43 -10.92
N ARG A 29 -30.11 0.27 -11.78
CA ARG A 29 -30.58 -0.29 -13.07
C ARG A 29 -29.51 -0.42 -14.14
N LEU A 30 -28.32 0.20 -13.94
CA LEU A 30 -27.23 0.11 -14.90
C LEU A 30 -26.73 -1.34 -15.01
N ALA A 31 -26.85 -1.93 -16.20
CA ALA A 31 -26.37 -3.26 -16.52
C ALA A 31 -25.35 -3.22 -17.66
N CYS A 32 -24.41 -4.16 -17.65
CA CYS A 32 -23.49 -4.33 -18.75
C CYS A 32 -24.21 -5.05 -19.90
N PRO A 33 -24.24 -4.49 -21.13
CA PRO A 33 -24.83 -5.17 -22.26
C PRO A 33 -24.15 -6.51 -22.57
N PRO A 34 -24.90 -7.53 -23.04
CA PRO A 34 -24.30 -8.81 -23.43
C PRO A 34 -23.18 -8.62 -24.45
N GLY A 35 -22.10 -9.40 -24.29
CA GLY A 35 -20.94 -9.36 -25.20
C GLY A 35 -19.98 -8.18 -25.00
N LYS A 36 -20.26 -7.27 -24.05
CA LYS A 36 -19.31 -6.21 -23.68
C LYS A 36 -18.65 -6.52 -22.33
N PRO A 37 -17.34 -6.26 -22.16
CA PRO A 37 -16.66 -6.48 -20.89
C PRO A 37 -17.05 -5.44 -19.83
N GLN A 38 -17.49 -4.25 -20.26
CA GLN A 38 -17.90 -3.14 -19.40
C GLN A 38 -18.77 -2.13 -20.14
N ALA A 39 -19.54 -1.36 -19.37
CA ALA A 39 -20.30 -0.22 -19.86
C ALA A 39 -20.17 0.98 -18.92
N PHE A 40 -20.48 2.18 -19.42
CA PHE A 40 -20.32 3.44 -18.70
C PHE A 40 -21.57 4.31 -18.80
N MET A 41 -21.98 4.92 -17.71
CA MET A 41 -22.97 5.98 -17.62
C MET A 41 -22.27 7.28 -17.21
N ARG A 42 -22.51 8.37 -17.94
CA ARG A 42 -21.86 9.67 -17.72
C ARG A 42 -22.72 10.57 -16.88
N ASP A 43 -22.13 11.27 -15.90
CA ASP A 43 -22.85 12.30 -15.12
C ASP A 43 -23.04 13.59 -15.91
N THR A 44 -24.18 14.26 -15.70
CA THR A 44 -24.46 15.59 -16.24
C THR A 44 -23.85 16.71 -15.40
N GLU A 45 -23.70 16.51 -14.07
CA GLU A 45 -23.29 17.56 -13.14
C GLU A 45 -21.77 17.66 -12.93
N ALA A 46 -21.07 16.54 -13.00
CA ALA A 46 -19.61 16.52 -12.87
C ALA A 46 -18.99 16.03 -14.18
N PRO A 47 -18.51 16.92 -15.05
CA PRO A 47 -17.84 16.55 -16.28
C PRO A 47 -16.67 15.59 -16.02
N GLY A 48 -16.63 14.49 -16.78
CA GLY A 48 -15.62 13.44 -16.60
C GLY A 48 -16.04 12.32 -15.63
N LEU A 49 -16.98 12.55 -14.74
CA LEU A 49 -17.51 11.51 -13.85
C LEU A 49 -18.36 10.50 -14.63
N ARG A 50 -18.13 9.23 -14.35
CA ARG A 50 -18.87 8.10 -14.93
C ARG A 50 -19.08 7.02 -13.89
N VAL A 51 -20.15 6.25 -14.06
CA VAL A 51 -20.30 4.96 -13.40
C VAL A 51 -19.93 3.88 -14.40
N ARG A 52 -18.99 3.05 -14.07
CA ARG A 52 -18.60 1.85 -14.81
C ARG A 52 -19.34 0.65 -14.23
N VAL A 53 -19.91 -0.20 -15.09
CA VAL A 53 -20.38 -1.53 -14.74
C VAL A 53 -19.59 -2.57 -15.53
N THR A 54 -19.16 -3.63 -14.89
CA THR A 54 -18.47 -4.77 -15.54
C THR A 54 -19.47 -5.85 -15.94
N ALA A 55 -19.06 -6.80 -16.78
CA ALA A 55 -19.88 -7.97 -17.14
C ALA A 55 -20.31 -8.79 -15.89
N ALA A 56 -19.48 -8.80 -14.83
CA ALA A 56 -19.80 -9.44 -13.54
C ALA A 56 -20.74 -8.60 -12.65
N GLY A 57 -21.25 -7.46 -13.13
CA GLY A 57 -22.17 -6.59 -12.38
C GLY A 57 -21.53 -5.67 -11.36
N ALA A 58 -20.20 -5.70 -11.17
CA ALA A 58 -19.51 -4.78 -10.27
C ALA A 58 -19.59 -3.34 -10.80
N LYS A 59 -19.93 -2.38 -9.93
CA LYS A 59 -20.12 -0.97 -10.27
C LYS A 59 -19.12 -0.09 -9.53
N SER A 60 -18.54 0.86 -10.25
CA SER A 60 -17.58 1.81 -9.65
C SER A 60 -17.69 3.19 -10.28
N PHE A 61 -17.47 4.23 -9.48
CA PHE A 61 -17.26 5.58 -9.97
C PHE A 61 -15.88 5.70 -10.60
N VAL A 62 -15.83 6.29 -11.77
CA VAL A 62 -14.62 6.48 -12.57
C VAL A 62 -14.60 7.90 -13.10
N TYR A 63 -13.47 8.56 -12.99
CA TYR A 63 -13.22 9.83 -13.65
C TYR A 63 -12.44 9.58 -14.95
N GLU A 64 -12.85 10.24 -16.03
CA GLU A 64 -12.19 10.15 -17.33
C GLU A 64 -12.12 11.54 -17.98
N ALA A 65 -10.92 11.96 -18.31
CA ALA A 65 -10.65 13.21 -19.01
C ALA A 65 -9.48 13.03 -20.00
N LYS A 66 -9.21 14.07 -20.79
CA LYS A 66 -8.05 14.12 -21.68
C LYS A 66 -7.02 15.09 -21.14
N LEU A 67 -5.76 14.67 -21.09
CA LEU A 67 -4.60 15.51 -20.83
C LEU A 67 -3.59 15.27 -21.98
N ASN A 68 -3.12 16.32 -22.63
CA ASN A 68 -2.15 16.22 -23.72
C ASN A 68 -2.54 15.19 -24.80
N ARG A 69 -3.80 15.18 -25.22
CA ARG A 69 -4.41 14.23 -26.18
C ARG A 69 -4.51 12.78 -25.67
N GLN A 70 -4.03 12.47 -24.47
CA GLN A 70 -4.15 11.15 -23.87
C GLN A 70 -5.38 11.07 -22.98
N THR A 71 -6.10 9.96 -23.04
CA THR A 71 -7.22 9.70 -22.12
C THR A 71 -6.69 9.20 -20.79
N ILE A 72 -6.94 9.97 -19.74
CA ILE A 72 -6.66 9.60 -18.36
C ILE A 72 -7.94 9.06 -17.75
N ARG A 73 -7.88 7.86 -17.22
CA ARG A 73 -8.97 7.23 -16.49
C ARG A 73 -8.51 6.87 -15.09
N ARG A 74 -9.29 7.28 -14.08
CA ARG A 74 -9.03 6.99 -12.68
C ARG A 74 -10.29 6.44 -12.01
N THR A 75 -10.18 5.31 -11.34
CA THR A 75 -11.25 4.79 -10.49
C THR A 75 -11.27 5.57 -9.18
N ILE A 76 -12.43 6.12 -8.81
CA ILE A 76 -12.68 6.83 -7.56
C ILE A 76 -12.98 5.80 -6.47
N GLY A 77 -13.97 4.92 -6.70
CA GLY A 77 -14.31 3.88 -5.73
C GLY A 77 -15.56 3.10 -6.11
N ASP A 78 -15.92 2.13 -5.27
CA ASP A 78 -17.13 1.32 -5.40
C ASP A 78 -18.37 2.16 -5.08
N VAL A 79 -19.45 1.99 -5.85
CA VAL A 79 -20.73 2.72 -5.63
C VAL A 79 -21.42 2.36 -4.31
N LYS A 80 -21.02 1.26 -3.65
CA LYS A 80 -21.54 0.87 -2.33
C LYS A 80 -20.87 1.62 -1.20
N VAL A 81 -19.66 2.14 -1.42
CA VAL A 81 -18.82 2.82 -0.42
C VAL A 81 -18.90 4.34 -0.59
N TRP A 82 -18.92 4.81 -1.83
CA TRP A 82 -18.92 6.22 -2.18
C TRP A 82 -20.33 6.72 -2.49
N SER A 83 -20.74 7.85 -1.91
CA SER A 83 -21.95 8.53 -2.34
C SER A 83 -21.73 9.25 -3.69
N ILE A 84 -22.82 9.55 -4.40
CA ILE A 84 -22.77 10.28 -5.67
C ILE A 84 -22.10 11.67 -5.46
N GLU A 85 -22.45 12.36 -4.38
CA GLU A 85 -21.89 13.70 -4.08
C GLU A 85 -20.40 13.63 -3.75
N GLN A 86 -19.97 12.64 -3.01
CA GLN A 86 -18.54 12.41 -2.78
C GLN A 86 -17.79 12.14 -4.09
N ALA A 87 -18.37 11.32 -4.97
CA ALA A 87 -17.78 11.02 -6.27
C ALA A 87 -17.72 12.27 -7.17
N ARG A 88 -18.75 13.14 -7.14
CA ARG A 88 -18.75 14.44 -7.83
C ARG A 88 -17.66 15.38 -7.31
N THR A 89 -17.53 15.47 -5.99
CA THR A 89 -16.49 16.29 -5.35
C THR A 89 -15.09 15.82 -5.75
N GLU A 90 -14.83 14.53 -5.70
CA GLU A 90 -13.54 13.97 -6.12
C GLU A 90 -13.31 14.16 -7.63
N ALA A 91 -14.34 14.02 -8.47
CA ALA A 91 -14.23 14.28 -9.90
C ALA A 91 -13.86 15.74 -10.20
N ARG A 92 -14.44 16.71 -9.47
CA ARG A 92 -14.07 18.12 -9.59
C ARG A 92 -12.63 18.38 -9.15
N HIS A 93 -12.19 17.75 -8.05
CA HIS A 93 -10.81 17.83 -7.58
C HIS A 93 -9.82 17.30 -8.63
N LEU A 94 -10.13 16.14 -9.22
CA LEU A 94 -9.33 15.56 -10.30
C LEU A 94 -9.30 16.44 -11.55
N ALA A 95 -10.42 17.10 -11.90
CA ALA A 95 -10.48 18.06 -12.99
C ALA A 95 -9.51 19.24 -12.76
N VAL A 96 -9.56 19.86 -11.58
CA VAL A 96 -8.65 20.95 -11.21
C VAL A 96 -7.19 20.52 -11.26
N THR A 97 -6.89 19.29 -10.85
CA THR A 97 -5.52 18.75 -10.90
C THR A 97 -5.02 18.62 -12.34
N LEU A 98 -5.89 18.16 -13.25
CA LEU A 98 -5.56 18.06 -14.68
C LEU A 98 -5.45 19.42 -15.35
N ASP A 99 -6.31 20.37 -14.99
CA ASP A 99 -6.25 21.75 -15.52
C ASP A 99 -4.95 22.46 -15.14
N LYS A 100 -4.37 22.11 -13.98
CA LYS A 100 -3.02 22.52 -13.58
C LYS A 100 -1.89 21.78 -14.33
N GLY A 101 -2.23 20.91 -15.26
CA GLY A 101 -1.25 20.15 -16.04
C GLY A 101 -0.66 18.92 -15.34
N HIS A 102 -1.17 18.54 -14.17
CA HIS A 102 -0.67 17.39 -13.40
C HIS A 102 -1.47 16.12 -13.70
N ASP A 103 -0.78 15.03 -14.03
CA ASP A 103 -1.42 13.71 -14.12
C ASP A 103 -1.62 13.14 -12.70
N PRO A 104 -2.88 12.92 -12.26
CA PRO A 104 -3.16 12.37 -10.93
C PRO A 104 -2.52 11.00 -10.69
N ARG A 105 -2.27 10.23 -11.74
CA ARG A 105 -1.61 8.91 -11.65
C ARG A 105 -0.14 9.06 -11.30
N GLU A 106 0.52 10.08 -11.88
CA GLU A 106 1.92 10.39 -11.61
C GLU A 106 2.10 10.90 -10.17
N LEU A 107 1.26 11.83 -9.74
CA LEU A 107 1.25 12.31 -8.35
C LEU A 107 1.07 11.16 -7.35
N GLN A 108 0.14 10.25 -7.61
CA GLN A 108 -0.07 9.08 -6.76
C GLN A 108 1.14 8.14 -6.76
N ARG A 109 1.81 7.95 -7.90
CA ARG A 109 3.01 7.13 -8.02
C ARG A 109 4.14 7.72 -7.18
N GLN A 110 4.37 9.04 -7.30
CA GLN A 110 5.36 9.76 -6.51
C GLN A 110 5.09 9.68 -5.01
N GLN A 111 3.84 9.87 -4.59
CA GLN A 111 3.44 9.73 -3.18
C GLN A 111 3.69 8.31 -2.64
N ARG A 112 3.31 7.27 -3.41
CA ARG A 112 3.58 5.88 -3.01
C ARG A 112 5.07 5.59 -2.93
N ALA A 113 5.88 6.09 -3.87
CA ALA A 113 7.32 5.93 -3.85
C ALA A 113 7.94 6.64 -2.64
N ALA A 114 7.50 7.86 -2.33
CA ALA A 114 7.95 8.61 -1.15
C ALA A 114 7.58 7.90 0.16
N GLN A 115 6.35 7.38 0.28
CA GLN A 115 5.92 6.61 1.45
C GLN A 115 6.71 5.31 1.60
N ALA A 116 6.97 4.60 0.51
CA ALA A 116 7.78 3.38 0.53
C ALA A 116 9.22 3.67 0.96
N ALA A 117 9.82 4.74 0.43
CA ALA A 117 11.16 5.19 0.82
C ALA A 117 11.22 5.59 2.31
N ALA A 118 10.23 6.35 2.79
CA ALA A 118 10.14 6.73 4.19
C ALA A 118 10.00 5.51 5.12
N LYS A 119 9.16 4.54 4.74
CA LYS A 119 8.99 3.28 5.48
C LYS A 119 10.28 2.46 5.51
N ALA A 120 10.99 2.35 4.37
CA ALA A 120 12.28 1.65 4.30
C ALA A 120 13.33 2.34 5.17
N ALA A 121 13.42 3.68 5.12
CA ALA A 121 14.31 4.44 5.96
C ALA A 121 14.02 4.25 7.46
N ALA A 122 12.73 4.27 7.84
CA ALA A 122 12.31 4.02 9.22
C ALA A 122 12.67 2.59 9.69
N ALA A 123 12.50 1.59 8.82
CA ALA A 123 12.87 0.20 9.12
C ALA A 123 14.39 0.07 9.38
N VAL A 124 15.23 0.67 8.52
CA VAL A 124 16.69 0.68 8.73
C VAL A 124 17.06 1.38 10.05
N GLN A 125 16.37 2.46 10.38
CA GLN A 125 16.60 3.19 11.62
C GLN A 125 16.16 2.43 12.89
N ALA A 126 15.21 1.50 12.74
CA ALA A 126 14.68 0.71 13.86
C ALA A 126 15.48 -0.56 14.14
N VAL A 127 16.46 -0.93 13.27
CA VAL A 127 17.30 -2.11 13.48
C VAL A 127 18.01 -2.01 14.83
N THR A 128 17.83 -3.05 15.65
CA THR A 128 18.37 -3.10 17.01
C THR A 128 19.78 -3.76 17.03
N VAL A 129 20.50 -3.50 18.09
CA VAL A 129 21.77 -4.18 18.37
C VAL A 129 21.57 -5.68 18.45
N GLY A 130 20.47 -6.13 19.06
CA GLY A 130 20.16 -7.56 19.21
C GLY A 130 19.95 -8.26 17.88
N GLU A 131 19.25 -7.62 16.93
CA GLU A 131 19.06 -8.17 15.57
C GLU A 131 20.40 -8.30 14.85
N VAL A 132 21.25 -7.29 14.91
CA VAL A 132 22.59 -7.33 14.28
C VAL A 132 23.48 -8.37 14.97
N TRP A 133 23.40 -8.48 16.31
CA TRP A 133 24.12 -9.50 17.06
C TRP A 133 23.72 -10.91 16.64
N ALA A 134 22.44 -11.18 16.47
CA ALA A 134 21.95 -12.48 16.00
C ALA A 134 22.50 -12.82 14.60
N VAL A 135 22.44 -11.87 13.67
CA VAL A 135 23.01 -12.04 12.31
C VAL A 135 24.52 -12.28 12.37
N TYR A 136 25.24 -11.56 13.24
CA TYR A 136 26.67 -11.76 13.43
C TYR A 136 27.00 -13.17 13.95
N LEU A 137 26.26 -13.66 14.95
CA LEU A 137 26.45 -15.01 15.48
C LEU A 137 26.26 -16.09 14.40
N GLU A 138 25.18 -15.98 13.59
CA GLU A 138 24.93 -16.91 12.49
C GLU A 138 26.03 -16.86 11.42
N ALA A 139 26.48 -15.67 11.03
CA ALA A 139 27.54 -15.51 10.04
C ALA A 139 28.90 -16.09 10.52
N ARG A 140 29.14 -16.05 11.84
CA ARG A 140 30.40 -16.56 12.42
C ARG A 140 30.35 -18.01 12.83
N ARG A 141 29.16 -18.58 13.00
CA ARG A 141 28.96 -19.99 13.42
C ARG A 141 29.83 -21.01 12.65
N PRO A 142 29.94 -20.95 11.31
CA PRO A 142 30.76 -21.91 10.56
C PRO A 142 32.28 -21.84 10.84
N HIS A 143 32.73 -20.71 11.37
CA HIS A 143 34.15 -20.43 11.59
C HIS A 143 34.59 -20.61 13.05
N TRP A 144 33.63 -20.91 13.94
CA TRP A 144 33.86 -21.00 15.38
C TRP A 144 33.65 -22.42 15.90
N GLY A 145 34.51 -22.82 16.85
CA GLY A 145 34.24 -24.03 17.65
C GLY A 145 33.03 -23.83 18.58
N ASP A 146 32.39 -24.92 18.99
CA ASP A 146 31.16 -24.90 19.78
C ASP A 146 31.28 -24.11 21.09
N ARG A 147 32.41 -24.22 21.76
CA ARG A 147 32.64 -23.46 23.01
C ARG A 147 32.69 -21.96 22.78
N HIS A 148 33.43 -21.51 21.76
CA HIS A 148 33.53 -20.11 21.40
C HIS A 148 32.17 -19.50 21.01
N TYR A 149 31.40 -20.26 20.21
CA TYR A 149 30.04 -19.84 19.88
C TYR A 149 29.15 -19.74 21.13
N ALA A 150 29.20 -20.73 22.03
CA ALA A 150 28.41 -20.70 23.27
C ALA A 150 28.78 -19.53 24.19
N ASP A 151 30.07 -19.16 24.28
CA ASP A 151 30.52 -18.01 25.01
C ASP A 151 29.93 -16.70 24.44
N HIS A 152 29.93 -16.53 23.12
CA HIS A 152 29.34 -15.37 22.47
C HIS A 152 27.81 -15.28 22.65
N VAL A 153 27.12 -16.43 22.56
CA VAL A 153 25.66 -16.47 22.87
C VAL A 153 25.41 -16.08 24.34
N ALA A 154 26.28 -16.49 25.25
CA ALA A 154 26.16 -16.16 26.68
C ALA A 154 26.26 -14.65 26.95
N LEU A 155 27.05 -13.89 26.16
CA LEU A 155 27.17 -12.43 26.31
C LEU A 155 25.85 -11.68 26.17
N ALA A 156 24.89 -12.23 25.41
CA ALA A 156 23.61 -11.61 25.10
C ALA A 156 22.42 -12.17 25.92
N LYS A 157 22.64 -13.13 26.81
CA LYS A 157 21.56 -13.77 27.58
C LYS A 157 20.93 -12.79 28.56
N ALA A 158 19.60 -12.90 28.71
CA ALA A 158 18.82 -12.08 29.66
C ALA A 158 19.15 -12.38 31.15
N GLY A 159 19.59 -13.60 31.44
CA GLY A 159 19.72 -14.05 32.83
C GLY A 159 18.35 -14.33 33.48
N GLY A 160 18.33 -14.49 34.80
CA GLY A 160 17.09 -14.70 35.56
C GLY A 160 16.59 -16.16 35.56
N GLU A 161 17.24 -17.08 34.87
CA GLU A 161 16.88 -18.49 34.85
C GLU A 161 17.51 -19.24 36.05
N HIS A 162 16.85 -20.29 36.56
CA HIS A 162 17.45 -21.14 37.58
C HIS A 162 18.76 -21.76 37.07
N ALA A 163 19.82 -21.57 37.82
CA ALA A 163 21.13 -22.13 37.50
C ALA A 163 21.08 -23.67 37.53
N LYS A 164 21.64 -24.31 36.53
CA LYS A 164 21.76 -25.78 36.50
C LYS A 164 22.64 -26.26 37.65
N ARG A 165 22.29 -27.46 38.20
CA ARG A 165 23.03 -28.13 39.30
C ARG A 165 24.54 -28.13 39.03
N GLY A 166 25.32 -27.57 39.93
CA GLY A 166 26.80 -27.47 39.81
C GLY A 166 27.38 -26.07 39.65
N THR A 167 26.55 -25.04 39.46
CA THR A 167 27.00 -23.65 39.42
C THR A 167 27.15 -23.13 40.86
N ARG A 168 28.40 -22.89 41.31
CA ARG A 168 28.68 -22.48 42.67
C ARG A 168 27.90 -21.24 43.09
N GLY A 169 26.95 -21.44 44.00
CA GLY A 169 26.44 -20.41 44.93
C GLY A 169 25.38 -19.45 44.41
N ARG A 170 24.84 -19.58 43.17
CA ARG A 170 23.83 -18.64 42.70
C ARG A 170 22.63 -19.40 42.14
N GLY A 171 21.47 -19.25 42.79
CA GLY A 171 20.22 -19.88 42.36
C GLY A 171 19.71 -19.40 41.00
N VAL A 172 20.23 -18.30 40.45
CA VAL A 172 19.76 -17.64 39.25
C VAL A 172 20.94 -17.19 38.36
N THR A 173 20.80 -17.33 37.05
CA THR A 173 21.81 -16.88 36.06
C THR A 173 21.85 -15.35 36.00
N ILE A 174 23.02 -14.79 35.78
CA ILE A 174 23.23 -13.34 35.62
C ILE A 174 23.08 -13.01 34.13
N ALA A 175 22.50 -11.83 33.83
CA ALA A 175 22.44 -11.30 32.49
C ALA A 175 23.83 -11.15 31.87
N GLY A 176 23.95 -11.46 30.61
CA GLY A 176 25.19 -11.23 29.86
C GLY A 176 25.45 -9.72 29.70
N PRO A 177 26.72 -9.32 29.59
CA PRO A 177 27.08 -7.90 29.56
C PRO A 177 26.48 -7.13 28.38
N LEU A 178 26.21 -7.78 27.26
CA LEU A 178 25.60 -7.11 26.10
C LEU A 178 24.07 -6.99 26.22
N HIS A 179 23.44 -7.73 27.12
CA HIS A 179 21.98 -7.76 27.22
C HIS A 179 21.32 -6.37 27.34
N PRO A 180 21.83 -5.40 28.14
CA PRO A 180 21.24 -4.08 28.24
C PRO A 180 21.27 -3.27 26.93
N LEU A 181 22.21 -3.58 26.03
CA LEU A 181 22.38 -2.89 24.76
C LEU A 181 21.48 -3.47 23.65
N LEU A 182 21.01 -4.70 23.77
CA LEU A 182 20.35 -5.42 22.67
C LEU A 182 19.05 -4.75 22.20
N ALA A 183 18.32 -4.10 23.09
CA ALA A 183 17.08 -3.40 22.78
C ALA A 183 17.30 -2.02 22.13
N LEU A 184 18.52 -1.49 22.18
CA LEU A 184 18.81 -0.18 21.62
C LEU A 184 18.83 -0.25 20.08
N PRO A 185 18.34 0.79 19.39
CA PRO A 185 18.59 0.94 17.97
C PRO A 185 20.10 0.98 17.71
N LEU A 186 20.59 0.29 16.68
CA LEU A 186 22.02 0.20 16.36
C LEU A 186 22.67 1.59 16.25
N ARG A 187 21.96 2.53 15.63
CA ARG A 187 22.42 3.93 15.53
C ARG A 187 22.47 4.67 16.87
N GLY A 188 21.82 4.14 17.90
CA GLY A 188 21.85 4.67 19.26
C GLY A 188 23.11 4.26 20.04
N LEU A 189 23.94 3.37 19.52
CA LEU A 189 25.24 3.04 20.08
C LEU A 189 26.25 4.18 19.80
N THR A 190 26.14 5.22 20.56
CA THR A 190 27.09 6.36 20.54
C THR A 190 28.20 6.15 21.55
N ALA A 191 29.34 6.88 21.40
CA ALA A 191 30.43 6.80 22.34
C ALA A 191 30.00 6.99 23.80
N PRO A 192 29.17 8.00 24.16
CA PRO A 192 28.69 8.15 25.53
C PRO A 192 27.90 6.96 26.07
N VAL A 193 27.09 6.30 25.19
CA VAL A 193 26.30 5.11 25.57
C VAL A 193 27.24 3.93 25.87
N ILE A 194 28.26 3.75 25.04
CA ILE A 194 29.27 2.68 25.23
C ILE A 194 30.08 2.93 26.48
N GLU A 195 30.55 4.17 26.70
CA GLU A 195 31.32 4.58 27.89
C GLU A 195 30.50 4.34 29.17
N ALA A 196 29.21 4.76 29.18
CA ALA A 196 28.33 4.54 30.32
C ALA A 196 28.02 3.04 30.59
N TRP A 197 28.03 2.22 29.54
CA TRP A 197 27.87 0.78 29.69
C TRP A 197 29.15 0.09 30.18
N ALA A 198 30.30 0.60 29.82
CA ALA A 198 31.62 0.03 30.20
C ALA A 198 32.10 0.43 31.62
N ALA A 199 31.50 1.47 32.22
CA ALA A 199 31.79 1.95 33.56
C ALA A 199 31.18 1.04 34.65
#